data_7f7ccc8c2d2b51f90263387154a776b2
#
_entry.id   7f7ccc8c2d2b51f90263387154a776b2
#
_cell.length_a   1.000
_cell.length_b   1.000
_cell.length_c   1.000
_cell.angle_alpha   90.00
_cell.angle_beta   90.00
_cell.angle_gamma   90.00
#
_symmetry.space_group_name_H-M   'P 1'
#
loop_
_entity.id
_entity.type
_entity.pdbx_description
1 polymer ?
#
loop_
_entity_poly.entity_id
_entity_poly.type
_entity_poly.pdbx_seq_one_letter_code
_entity_poly.pdbx_strand_id
1 'polypeptide(L)'
;MPRPKKSDRDEMATFKIENAFWALLETERYSDITVLRITQEAGINRNSFYYHYKDIDDLAYIAFMRNADNEVSRALISALLSAFQEGHTALVFDMSILPHTKRIMLCAGSDSPYLNRLVNDLLIKVWFDSMSISEALLSADEKIQIRFISAGMVAVLGSQEIRGNPLAMSTLSQTEIGKAIISTMKGIASRQVNERK
;
A
#
# COMPACT_ATOMS: atom_id res chain seq x y z
N MET A 1 18.44 -36.51 6.90
CA MET A 1 18.30 -35.18 6.31
C MET A 1 19.02 -34.17 7.17
N PRO A 2 19.86 -33.28 6.64
CA PRO A 2 20.52 -32.26 7.44
C PRO A 2 19.48 -31.31 8.06
N ARG A 3 19.69 -30.94 9.31
CA ARG A 3 18.82 -30.01 10.05
C ARG A 3 18.90 -28.61 9.41
N PRO A 4 17.78 -27.96 9.05
CA PRO A 4 17.80 -26.61 8.44
C PRO A 4 18.61 -25.65 9.30
N LYS A 5 19.37 -24.73 8.67
CA LYS A 5 20.08 -23.68 9.37
C LYS A 5 19.10 -22.80 10.16
N LYS A 6 19.57 -22.10 11.17
CA LYS A 6 18.72 -21.23 12.02
C LYS A 6 18.07 -20.13 11.16
N SER A 7 18.83 -19.52 10.25
CA SER A 7 18.32 -18.53 9.27
C SER A 7 17.13 -19.05 8.45
N ASP A 8 17.25 -20.26 7.90
CA ASP A 8 16.21 -20.84 7.03
C ASP A 8 14.91 -21.11 7.80
N ARG A 9 15.03 -21.44 9.11
CA ARG A 9 13.86 -21.64 9.98
C ARG A 9 13.19 -20.34 10.36
N ASP A 10 13.98 -19.31 10.59
CA ASP A 10 13.50 -17.98 10.95
C ASP A 10 12.78 -17.36 9.75
N GLU A 11 13.33 -17.46 8.53
CA GLU A 11 12.67 -17.04 7.29
C GLU A 11 11.37 -17.82 7.01
N MET A 12 11.38 -19.14 7.23
CA MET A 12 10.17 -19.95 7.07
C MET A 12 9.09 -19.58 8.10
N ALA A 13 9.46 -19.24 9.33
CA ALA A 13 8.51 -18.83 10.35
C ALA A 13 7.89 -17.46 10.01
N THR A 14 8.68 -16.47 9.64
CA THR A 14 8.18 -15.15 9.22
C THR A 14 7.28 -15.25 8.01
N PHE A 15 7.65 -16.04 7.00
CA PHE A 15 6.82 -16.30 5.83
C PHE A 15 5.45 -16.90 6.18
N LYS A 16 5.41 -17.89 7.08
CA LYS A 16 4.15 -18.49 7.54
C LYS A 16 3.28 -17.50 8.30
N ILE A 17 3.88 -16.70 9.19
CA ILE A 17 3.15 -15.70 9.98
C ILE A 17 2.54 -14.64 9.06
N GLU A 18 3.31 -14.11 8.13
CA GLU A 18 2.83 -13.07 7.21
C GLU A 18 1.75 -13.60 6.26
N ASN A 19 1.89 -14.82 5.73
CA ASN A 19 0.85 -15.41 4.90
C ASN A 19 -0.44 -15.66 5.69
N ALA A 20 -0.35 -16.12 6.94
CA ALA A 20 -1.50 -16.26 7.81
C ALA A 20 -2.20 -14.92 8.08
N PHE A 21 -1.42 -13.85 8.33
CA PHE A 21 -1.96 -12.50 8.48
C PHE A 21 -2.73 -12.04 7.24
N TRP A 22 -2.14 -12.20 6.05
CA TRP A 22 -2.81 -11.81 4.80
C TRP A 22 -4.07 -12.63 4.53
N ALA A 23 -4.04 -13.93 4.79
CA ALA A 23 -5.20 -14.81 4.63
C ALA A 23 -6.36 -14.42 5.57
N LEU A 24 -6.05 -14.12 6.83
CA LEU A 24 -7.04 -13.66 7.80
C LEU A 24 -7.62 -12.29 7.42
N LEU A 25 -6.78 -11.36 6.97
CA LEU A 25 -7.23 -10.02 6.55
C LEU A 25 -8.16 -10.06 5.33
N GLU A 26 -8.13 -11.13 4.52
CA GLU A 26 -9.08 -11.32 3.41
C GLU A 26 -10.50 -11.63 3.87
N THR A 27 -10.65 -12.24 5.03
CA THR A 27 -11.92 -12.84 5.50
C THR A 27 -12.43 -12.29 6.84
N GLU A 28 -11.56 -11.68 7.63
CA GLU A 28 -11.87 -11.17 8.96
C GLU A 28 -11.60 -9.67 9.04
N ARG A 29 -12.24 -8.99 9.99
CA ARG A 29 -11.92 -7.60 10.30
C ARG A 29 -10.56 -7.54 11.00
N TYR A 30 -9.79 -6.49 10.72
CA TYR A 30 -8.49 -6.31 11.37
C TYR A 30 -8.59 -6.30 12.90
N SER A 31 -9.66 -5.69 13.45
CA SER A 31 -9.95 -5.67 14.89
C SER A 31 -10.14 -7.05 15.52
N ASP A 32 -10.51 -8.05 14.74
CA ASP A 32 -10.79 -9.41 15.19
C ASP A 32 -9.59 -10.35 15.05
N ILE A 33 -8.56 -9.92 14.31
CA ILE A 33 -7.32 -10.67 14.13
C ILE A 33 -6.50 -10.61 15.43
N THR A 34 -6.22 -11.78 15.98
CA THR A 34 -5.45 -11.94 17.22
C THR A 34 -4.17 -12.75 16.98
N VAL A 35 -3.17 -12.59 17.86
CA VAL A 35 -1.95 -13.42 17.80
C VAL A 35 -2.30 -14.91 17.87
N LEU A 36 -3.32 -15.29 18.62
CA LEU A 36 -3.81 -16.67 18.69
C LEU A 36 -4.30 -17.16 17.32
N ARG A 37 -5.12 -16.36 16.64
CA ARG A 37 -5.63 -16.69 15.29
C ARG A 37 -4.50 -16.85 14.30
N ILE A 38 -3.56 -15.89 14.28
CA ILE A 38 -2.39 -15.93 13.37
C ILE A 38 -1.55 -17.17 13.64
N THR A 39 -1.27 -17.51 14.90
CA THR A 39 -0.42 -18.68 15.22
C THR A 39 -1.09 -20.00 14.92
N GLN A 40 -2.41 -20.08 15.08
CA GLN A 40 -3.20 -21.24 14.65
C GLN A 40 -3.17 -21.42 13.14
N GLU A 41 -3.43 -20.35 12.38
CA GLU A 41 -3.43 -20.37 10.91
C GLU A 41 -2.03 -20.69 10.35
N ALA A 42 -0.98 -20.11 10.94
CA ALA A 42 0.41 -20.34 10.55
C ALA A 42 0.95 -21.73 10.96
N GLY A 43 0.27 -22.45 11.86
CA GLY A 43 0.74 -23.73 12.41
C GLY A 43 2.03 -23.59 13.22
N ILE A 44 2.15 -22.50 14.02
CA ILE A 44 3.31 -22.21 14.87
C ILE A 44 2.87 -21.99 16.31
N ASN A 45 3.84 -22.03 17.24
CA ASN A 45 3.55 -21.66 18.62
C ASN A 45 3.64 -20.14 18.85
N ARG A 46 3.00 -19.68 19.93
CA ARG A 46 2.93 -18.25 20.29
C ARG A 46 4.31 -17.63 20.56
N ASN A 47 5.25 -18.39 21.11
CA ASN A 47 6.60 -17.88 21.37
C ASN A 47 7.36 -17.59 20.05
N SER A 48 7.12 -18.39 19.00
CA SER A 48 7.68 -18.12 17.67
C SER A 48 7.15 -16.81 17.10
N PHE A 49 5.89 -16.45 17.34
CA PHE A 49 5.35 -15.16 16.93
C PHE A 49 6.11 -14.02 17.63
N TYR A 50 6.19 -14.04 18.97
CA TYR A 50 6.84 -12.97 19.74
C TYR A 50 8.37 -12.93 19.58
N TYR A 51 8.98 -13.95 19.00
CA TYR A 51 10.38 -13.91 18.61
C TYR A 51 10.60 -12.98 17.40
N HIS A 52 9.60 -12.85 16.49
CA HIS A 52 9.71 -12.10 15.25
C HIS A 52 8.97 -10.76 15.26
N TYR A 53 7.86 -10.67 15.99
CA TYR A 53 6.96 -9.51 16.00
C TYR A 53 6.54 -9.18 17.43
N LYS A 54 6.51 -7.88 17.73
CA LYS A 54 6.11 -7.36 19.03
C LYS A 54 4.61 -7.56 19.28
N ASP A 55 3.81 -7.22 18.29
CA ASP A 55 2.35 -7.29 18.29
C ASP A 55 1.81 -7.40 16.84
N ILE A 56 0.50 -7.31 16.68
CA ILE A 56 -0.15 -7.40 15.37
C ILE A 56 0.14 -6.16 14.51
N ASP A 57 0.21 -4.98 15.10
CA ASP A 57 0.52 -3.76 14.37
C ASP A 57 1.95 -3.78 13.83
N ASP A 58 2.89 -4.30 14.60
CA ASP A 58 4.28 -4.53 14.16
C ASP A 58 4.36 -5.54 13.01
N LEU A 59 3.65 -6.67 13.12
CA LEU A 59 3.50 -7.63 12.03
C LEU A 59 2.90 -6.98 10.78
N ALA A 60 1.80 -6.25 10.94
CA ALA A 60 1.10 -5.59 9.85
C ALA A 60 2.01 -4.59 9.13
N TYR A 61 2.76 -3.78 9.89
CA TYR A 61 3.74 -2.83 9.35
C TYR A 61 4.81 -3.54 8.52
N ILE A 62 5.47 -4.54 9.11
CA ILE A 62 6.57 -5.26 8.45
C ILE A 62 6.07 -6.00 7.20
N ALA A 63 4.93 -6.69 7.29
CA ALA A 63 4.32 -7.39 6.17
C ALA A 63 3.87 -6.42 5.05
N PHE A 64 3.30 -5.27 5.43
CA PHE A 64 2.91 -4.23 4.48
C PHE A 64 4.14 -3.63 3.78
N MET A 65 5.17 -3.23 4.54
CA MET A 65 6.37 -2.63 3.97
C MET A 65 7.11 -3.61 3.06
N ARG A 66 7.21 -4.89 3.44
CA ARG A 66 7.81 -5.93 2.58
C ARG A 66 7.01 -6.12 1.29
N ASN A 67 5.67 -6.05 1.37
CA ASN A 67 4.81 -6.11 0.19
C ASN A 67 4.97 -4.87 -0.70
N ALA A 68 5.07 -3.68 -0.11
CA ALA A 68 5.16 -2.40 -0.84
C ALA A 68 6.58 -2.14 -1.40
N ASP A 69 7.61 -2.62 -0.72
CA ASP A 69 9.01 -2.29 -1.01
C ASP A 69 9.69 -3.25 -2.00
N ASN A 70 8.97 -4.27 -2.51
CA ASN A 70 9.51 -5.10 -3.56
C ASN A 70 9.50 -4.37 -4.92
N GLU A 71 10.42 -4.77 -5.81
CA GLU A 71 10.59 -4.14 -7.14
C GLU A 71 9.30 -4.13 -7.97
N VAL A 72 8.53 -5.23 -7.89
CA VAL A 72 7.28 -5.41 -8.63
C VAL A 72 6.23 -4.40 -8.17
N SER A 73 6.06 -4.25 -6.84
CA SER A 73 5.11 -3.27 -6.27
C SER A 73 5.49 -1.84 -6.62
N ARG A 74 6.79 -1.49 -6.54
CA ARG A 74 7.28 -0.16 -6.91
C ARG A 74 7.07 0.14 -8.39
N ALA A 75 7.39 -0.80 -9.27
CA ALA A 75 7.17 -0.66 -10.70
C ALA A 75 5.68 -0.48 -11.04
N LEU A 76 4.81 -1.27 -10.40
CA LEU A 76 3.36 -1.16 -10.57
C LEU A 76 2.84 0.21 -10.12
N ILE A 77 3.18 0.64 -8.90
CA ILE A 77 2.72 1.91 -8.36
C ILE A 77 3.19 3.06 -9.26
N SER A 78 4.44 3.01 -9.73
CA SER A 78 4.99 3.98 -10.69
C SER A 78 4.24 3.96 -12.01
N ALA A 79 3.95 2.78 -12.58
CA ALA A 79 3.21 2.63 -13.82
C ALA A 79 1.75 3.12 -13.69
N LEU A 80 1.09 2.82 -12.57
CA LEU A 80 -0.26 3.32 -12.27
C LEU A 80 -0.28 4.84 -12.18
N LEU A 81 0.71 5.44 -11.53
CA LEU A 81 0.81 6.89 -11.43
C LEU A 81 1.11 7.54 -12.77
N SER A 82 2.00 6.98 -13.58
CA SER A 82 2.29 7.48 -14.93
C SER A 82 1.04 7.42 -15.81
N ALA A 83 0.34 6.28 -15.80
CA ALA A 83 -0.90 6.13 -16.54
C ALA A 83 -1.99 7.09 -16.05
N PHE A 84 -2.09 7.32 -14.73
CA PHE A 84 -3.00 8.29 -14.17
C PHE A 84 -2.64 9.72 -14.60
N GLN A 85 -1.36 10.08 -14.60
CA GLN A 85 -0.88 11.42 -15.00
C GLN A 85 -1.02 11.69 -16.50
N GLU A 86 -0.85 10.68 -17.33
CA GLU A 86 -0.91 10.77 -18.79
C GLU A 86 -2.30 10.53 -19.35
N GLY A 87 -3.23 10.06 -18.51
CA GLY A 87 -4.61 9.75 -18.91
C GLY A 87 -4.71 8.49 -19.77
N HIS A 88 -3.70 7.64 -19.76
CA HIS A 88 -3.70 6.40 -20.51
C HIS A 88 -4.51 5.31 -19.82
N THR A 89 -5.39 4.62 -20.56
CA THR A 89 -6.23 3.55 -20.03
C THR A 89 -5.64 2.15 -20.18
N ALA A 90 -4.55 2.02 -20.93
CA ALA A 90 -3.97 0.72 -21.25
C ALA A 90 -2.82 0.38 -20.29
N LEU A 91 -3.15 -0.08 -19.10
CA LEU A 91 -2.19 -0.79 -18.26
C LEU A 91 -2.25 -2.28 -18.63
N VAL A 92 -1.20 -2.78 -19.25
CA VAL A 92 -1.00 -4.22 -19.36
C VAL A 92 -0.58 -4.71 -17.98
N PHE A 93 -1.53 -5.29 -17.23
CA PHE A 93 -1.23 -5.89 -15.95
C PHE A 93 -0.52 -7.23 -16.17
N ASP A 94 0.70 -7.31 -15.68
CA ASP A 94 1.31 -8.61 -15.41
C ASP A 94 0.55 -9.26 -14.25
N MET A 95 0.05 -10.48 -14.47
CA MET A 95 -0.69 -11.25 -13.47
C MET A 95 0.11 -11.52 -12.20
N SER A 96 1.45 -11.47 -12.25
CA SER A 96 2.33 -11.60 -11.09
C SER A 96 2.18 -10.45 -10.07
N ILE A 97 1.65 -9.33 -10.51
CA ILE A 97 1.46 -8.10 -9.72
C ILE A 97 0.20 -8.17 -8.83
N LEU A 98 -0.81 -8.94 -9.25
CA LEU A 98 -2.13 -8.99 -8.60
C LEU A 98 -2.09 -9.27 -7.09
N PRO A 99 -1.28 -10.23 -6.57
CA PRO A 99 -1.24 -10.49 -5.13
C PRO A 99 -0.79 -9.27 -4.32
N HIS A 100 0.21 -8.53 -4.81
CA HIS A 100 0.74 -7.35 -4.11
C HIS A 100 -0.27 -6.20 -4.10
N THR A 101 -0.92 -5.95 -5.24
CA THR A 101 -1.97 -4.94 -5.38
C THR A 101 -3.16 -5.27 -4.49
N LYS A 102 -3.59 -6.54 -4.47
CA LYS A 102 -4.69 -7.01 -3.64
C LYS A 102 -4.42 -6.73 -2.15
N ARG A 103 -3.20 -6.97 -1.66
CA ARG A 103 -2.82 -6.70 -0.27
C ARG A 103 -2.89 -5.21 0.08
N ILE A 104 -2.47 -4.32 -0.82
CA ILE A 104 -2.61 -2.87 -0.64
C ILE A 104 -4.10 -2.48 -0.57
N MET A 105 -4.93 -3.02 -1.47
CA MET A 105 -6.36 -2.76 -1.48
C MET A 105 -7.07 -3.32 -0.25
N LEU A 106 -6.64 -4.47 0.28
CA LEU A 106 -7.14 -5.01 1.55
C LEU A 106 -6.84 -4.06 2.71
N CYS A 107 -5.62 -3.54 2.80
CA CYS A 107 -5.27 -2.54 3.81
C CYS A 107 -6.09 -1.26 3.66
N ALA A 108 -6.27 -0.76 2.43
CA ALA A 108 -7.07 0.43 2.15
C ALA A 108 -8.55 0.27 2.52
N GLY A 109 -9.11 -0.94 2.33
CA GLY A 109 -10.51 -1.27 2.63
C GLY A 109 -10.75 -1.86 4.01
N SER A 110 -9.73 -1.91 4.87
CA SER A 110 -9.88 -2.45 6.22
C SER A 110 -10.60 -1.47 7.16
N ASP A 111 -11.13 -2.00 8.25
CA ASP A 111 -11.70 -1.22 9.36
C ASP A 111 -10.64 -0.56 10.25
N SER A 112 -9.35 -0.78 9.96
CA SER A 112 -8.24 -0.26 10.73
C SER A 112 -7.76 1.10 10.24
N PRO A 113 -7.89 2.17 11.04
CA PRO A 113 -7.27 3.47 10.73
C PRO A 113 -5.74 3.37 10.59
N TYR A 114 -5.13 2.38 11.24
CA TYR A 114 -3.69 2.13 11.16
C TYR A 114 -3.30 1.64 9.78
N LEU A 115 -3.96 0.60 9.25
CA LEU A 115 -3.69 0.09 7.90
C LEU A 115 -4.01 1.12 6.82
N ASN A 116 -5.09 1.87 6.96
CA ASN A 116 -5.43 2.97 6.05
C ASN A 116 -4.33 4.03 6.01
N ARG A 117 -3.72 4.34 7.16
CA ARG A 117 -2.59 5.27 7.24
C ARG A 117 -1.36 4.75 6.52
N LEU A 118 -1.02 3.46 6.65
CA LEU A 118 0.11 2.86 5.92
C LEU A 118 -0.06 3.01 4.41
N VAL A 119 -1.27 2.78 3.89
CA VAL A 119 -1.57 2.97 2.46
C VAL A 119 -1.46 4.45 2.07
N ASN A 120 -1.99 5.34 2.90
CA ASN A 120 -1.94 6.79 2.66
C ASN A 120 -0.50 7.29 2.58
N ASP A 121 0.35 6.88 3.52
CA ASP A 121 1.76 7.28 3.58
C ASP A 121 2.54 6.74 2.37
N LEU A 122 2.24 5.51 1.94
CA LEU A 122 2.78 4.93 0.73
C LEU A 122 2.41 5.75 -0.52
N LEU A 123 1.13 6.11 -0.68
CA LEU A 123 0.65 6.92 -1.81
C LEU A 123 1.34 8.29 -1.86
N ILE A 124 1.41 8.99 -0.72
CA ILE A 124 2.07 10.28 -0.62
C ILE A 124 3.55 10.15 -1.00
N LYS A 125 4.26 9.18 -0.42
CA LYS A 125 5.67 8.93 -0.72
C LYS A 125 5.89 8.73 -2.22
N VAL A 126 5.11 7.85 -2.83
CA VAL A 126 5.28 7.53 -4.25
C VAL A 126 4.97 8.72 -5.15
N TRP A 127 3.96 9.54 -4.81
CA TRP A 127 3.68 10.79 -5.54
C TRP A 127 4.83 11.78 -5.41
N PHE A 128 5.35 11.96 -4.21
CA PHE A 128 6.46 12.88 -3.97
C PHE A 128 7.71 12.46 -4.75
N ASP A 129 8.03 11.16 -4.69
CA ASP A 129 9.17 10.60 -5.42
C ASP A 129 8.99 10.76 -6.95
N SER A 130 7.79 10.41 -7.47
CA SER A 130 7.53 10.46 -8.92
C SER A 130 7.50 11.86 -9.52
N MET A 131 7.08 12.85 -8.73
CA MET A 131 6.96 14.26 -9.17
C MET A 131 8.07 15.15 -8.62
N SER A 132 9.05 14.59 -7.90
CA SER A 132 10.14 15.33 -7.26
C SER A 132 9.64 16.43 -6.30
N ILE A 133 8.52 16.16 -5.60
CA ILE A 133 7.94 17.08 -4.61
C ILE A 133 8.70 16.94 -3.29
N SER A 134 9.14 18.06 -2.72
CA SER A 134 9.75 18.12 -1.38
C SER A 134 8.69 18.52 -0.36
N GLU A 135 8.49 17.68 0.67
CA GLU A 135 7.56 17.98 1.75
C GLU A 135 7.92 19.26 2.51
N ALA A 136 9.21 19.55 2.67
CA ALA A 136 9.70 20.73 3.36
C ALA A 136 9.31 22.05 2.68
N LEU A 137 9.03 22.03 1.38
CA LEU A 137 8.65 23.18 0.58
C LEU A 137 7.13 23.33 0.39
N LEU A 138 6.32 22.49 1.05
CA LEU A 138 4.87 22.57 0.95
C LEU A 138 4.32 23.71 1.80
N SER A 139 3.44 24.52 1.21
CA SER A 139 2.62 25.49 1.95
C SER A 139 1.56 24.78 2.82
N ALA A 140 0.95 25.51 3.74
CA ALA A 140 -0.12 24.97 4.58
C ALA A 140 -1.31 24.48 3.74
N ASP A 141 -1.70 25.25 2.72
CA ASP A 141 -2.82 24.89 1.83
C ASP A 141 -2.50 23.66 0.99
N GLU A 142 -1.29 23.55 0.47
CA GLU A 142 -0.85 22.36 -0.29
C GLU A 142 -0.85 21.09 0.58
N LYS A 143 -0.44 21.19 1.84
CA LYS A 143 -0.53 20.08 2.79
C LYS A 143 -1.97 19.62 3.02
N ILE A 144 -2.93 20.57 3.10
CA ILE A 144 -4.35 20.25 3.22
C ILE A 144 -4.86 19.59 1.95
N GLN A 145 -4.53 20.10 0.76
CA GLN A 145 -4.92 19.53 -0.53
C GLN A 145 -4.40 18.10 -0.67
N ILE A 146 -3.12 17.85 -0.38
CA ILE A 146 -2.52 16.51 -0.47
C ILE A 146 -3.21 15.53 0.49
N ARG A 147 -3.49 15.95 1.73
CA ARG A 147 -4.22 15.11 2.70
C ARG A 147 -5.62 14.76 2.22
N PHE A 148 -6.35 15.73 1.65
CA PHE A 148 -7.68 15.50 1.11
C PHE A 148 -7.65 14.52 -0.07
N ILE A 149 -6.73 14.74 -1.01
CA ILE A 149 -6.57 13.90 -2.19
C ILE A 149 -6.18 12.47 -1.78
N SER A 150 -5.16 12.33 -0.91
CA SER A 150 -4.67 11.01 -0.52
C SER A 150 -5.71 10.20 0.26
N ALA A 151 -6.44 10.84 1.17
CA ALA A 151 -7.53 10.19 1.91
C ALA A 151 -8.65 9.70 0.97
N GLY A 152 -9.05 10.54 0.00
CA GLY A 152 -10.01 10.15 -1.03
C GLY A 152 -9.53 8.98 -1.90
N MET A 153 -8.25 8.98 -2.27
CA MET A 153 -7.65 7.88 -3.03
C MET A 153 -7.61 6.58 -2.23
N VAL A 154 -7.28 6.62 -0.94
CA VAL A 154 -7.33 5.42 -0.06
C VAL A 154 -8.75 4.87 0.00
N ALA A 155 -9.76 5.73 0.19
CA ALA A 155 -11.15 5.30 0.22
C ALA A 155 -11.59 4.63 -1.10
N VAL A 156 -11.19 5.19 -2.24
CA VAL A 156 -11.47 4.62 -3.57
C VAL A 156 -10.75 3.27 -3.73
N LEU A 157 -9.46 3.18 -3.40
CA LEU A 157 -8.68 1.92 -3.49
C LEU A 157 -9.28 0.80 -2.64
N GLY A 158 -9.82 1.13 -1.47
CA GLY A 158 -10.46 0.18 -0.56
C GLY A 158 -11.89 -0.18 -0.93
N SER A 159 -12.50 0.49 -1.90
CA SER A 159 -13.89 0.26 -2.28
C SER A 159 -14.10 -1.10 -2.94
N GLN A 160 -15.32 -1.63 -2.87
CA GLN A 160 -15.66 -2.92 -3.48
C GLN A 160 -15.55 -2.87 -5.01
N GLU A 161 -15.87 -1.73 -5.60
CA GLU A 161 -15.81 -1.51 -7.05
C GLU A 161 -14.38 -1.70 -7.58
N ILE A 162 -13.40 -1.12 -6.88
CA ILE A 162 -11.98 -1.22 -7.28
C ILE A 162 -11.40 -2.59 -6.92
N ARG A 163 -11.74 -3.16 -5.76
CA ARG A 163 -11.30 -4.51 -5.37
C ARG A 163 -11.82 -5.58 -6.33
N GLY A 164 -13.04 -5.41 -6.83
CA GLY A 164 -13.64 -6.31 -7.83
C GLY A 164 -13.10 -6.11 -9.25
N ASN A 165 -12.63 -4.90 -9.56
CA ASN A 165 -12.07 -4.56 -10.87
C ASN A 165 -10.96 -3.50 -10.73
N PRO A 166 -9.71 -3.90 -10.46
CA PRO A 166 -8.59 -2.96 -10.32
C PRO A 166 -8.37 -2.03 -11.51
N LEU A 167 -8.79 -2.45 -12.72
CA LEU A 167 -8.72 -1.61 -13.92
C LEU A 167 -9.63 -0.39 -13.85
N ALA A 168 -10.65 -0.40 -12.99
CA ALA A 168 -11.53 0.75 -12.80
C ALA A 168 -10.78 1.99 -12.26
N MET A 169 -9.61 1.81 -11.62
CA MET A 169 -8.75 2.93 -11.24
C MET A 169 -8.28 3.77 -12.43
N SER A 170 -8.08 3.16 -13.59
CA SER A 170 -7.68 3.91 -14.79
C SER A 170 -8.76 4.87 -15.27
N THR A 171 -10.04 4.56 -15.01
CA THR A 171 -11.15 5.44 -15.40
C THR A 171 -11.22 6.70 -14.52
N LEU A 172 -10.72 6.65 -13.29
CA LEU A 172 -10.70 7.80 -12.39
C LEU A 172 -9.97 9.00 -13.01
N SER A 173 -8.84 8.75 -13.68
CA SER A 173 -8.06 9.80 -14.33
C SER A 173 -8.84 10.56 -15.44
N GLN A 174 -9.85 9.91 -16.01
CA GLN A 174 -10.68 10.50 -17.08
C GLN A 174 -11.81 11.37 -16.51
N THR A 175 -12.13 11.24 -15.24
CA THR A 175 -13.16 12.05 -14.58
C THR A 175 -12.67 13.47 -14.32
N GLU A 176 -13.60 14.41 -14.13
CA GLU A 176 -13.26 15.79 -13.79
C GLU A 176 -12.47 15.88 -12.47
N ILE A 177 -12.83 15.05 -11.47
CA ILE A 177 -12.09 15.00 -10.19
C ILE A 177 -10.68 14.43 -10.38
N GLY A 178 -10.51 13.41 -11.21
CA GLY A 178 -9.18 12.86 -11.52
C GLY A 178 -8.28 13.87 -12.22
N LYS A 179 -8.82 14.60 -13.21
CA LYS A 179 -8.11 15.70 -13.89
C LYS A 179 -7.72 16.81 -12.91
N ALA A 180 -8.63 17.17 -12.00
CA ALA A 180 -8.36 18.18 -10.97
C ALA A 180 -7.23 17.74 -10.02
N ILE A 181 -7.22 16.47 -9.59
CA ILE A 181 -6.15 15.89 -8.77
C ILE A 181 -4.80 15.99 -9.49
N ILE A 182 -4.75 15.55 -10.75
CA ILE A 182 -3.53 15.60 -11.58
C ILE A 182 -3.04 17.04 -11.73
N SER A 183 -3.95 17.96 -12.04
CA SER A 183 -3.63 19.39 -12.19
C SER A 183 -3.06 20.00 -10.92
N THR A 184 -3.67 19.70 -9.77
CA THR A 184 -3.19 20.15 -8.46
C THR A 184 -1.78 19.65 -8.16
N MET A 185 -1.53 18.35 -8.33
CA MET A 185 -0.21 17.76 -8.06
C MET A 185 0.87 18.29 -9.00
N LYS A 186 0.55 18.44 -10.29
CA LYS A 186 1.46 19.09 -11.27
C LYS A 186 1.74 20.56 -10.94
N GLY A 187 0.74 21.28 -10.46
CA GLY A 187 0.88 22.68 -10.01
C GLY A 187 1.87 22.81 -8.87
N ILE A 188 1.75 21.96 -7.84
CA ILE A 188 2.67 21.90 -6.70
C ILE A 188 4.11 21.61 -7.16
N ALA A 189 4.28 20.58 -7.98
CA ALA A 189 5.60 20.19 -8.49
C ALA A 189 6.25 21.34 -9.30
N SER A 190 5.49 21.96 -10.22
CA SER A 190 5.99 23.05 -11.06
C SER A 190 6.40 24.29 -10.26
N ARG A 191 5.63 24.66 -9.22
CA ARG A 191 5.98 25.75 -8.31
C ARG A 191 7.33 25.50 -7.65
N GLN A 192 7.52 24.30 -7.08
CA GLN A 192 8.76 23.94 -6.38
C GLN A 192 9.98 23.92 -7.31
N VAL A 193 9.82 23.52 -8.58
CA VAL A 193 10.91 23.60 -9.58
C VAL A 193 11.32 25.04 -9.83
N ASN A 194 10.36 25.98 -9.90
CA ASN A 194 10.64 27.39 -10.13
C ASN A 194 11.31 28.07 -8.93
N GLU A 195 11.01 27.64 -7.70
CA GLU A 195 11.63 28.17 -6.47
C GLU A 195 13.06 27.67 -6.23
N ARG A 196 13.49 26.62 -6.92
CA ARG A 196 14.86 26.07 -6.83
C ARG A 196 15.83 26.69 -7.84
N LYS A 197 15.32 27.50 -8.80
CA LYS A 197 16.11 28.24 -9.79
C LYS A 197 16.46 29.66 -9.30
#